data_13f4ea2e7d951a8dab5c500f4a7065e0
#
_entry.id   13f4ea2e7d951a8dab5c500f4a7065e0
#
_cell.length_a   1.000
_cell.length_b   1.000
_cell.length_c   1.000
_cell.angle_alpha   90.00
_cell.angle_beta   90.00
_cell.angle_gamma   90.00
#
_symmetry.space_group_name_H-M   'P 1'
#
loop_
_entity.id
_entity.type
_entity.pdbx_description
1 polymer ?
#
loop_
_entity_poly.entity_id
_entity_poly.type
_entity_poly.pdbx_seq_one_letter_code
_entity_poly.pdbx_strand_id
1 'polypeptide(L)'
;MNSREYGLNEGPMVKGNGYKPPNLHRWGPGVRDVYALHYIVSGRGYLKTGQTVHPVDTGESFMIFPQTEVYYYPDPQDPWAYCWIEFSGAEALRLLAMIHISPDQPVVTAAPQNFRAMFDQVKSNQLEPYARERSDAVLHLLLSYYMEYYPSEQASLKKDYVGSAKAYIESNYWKSSLSVLDVVEYVTIERSYLFRLFKKETGTSISGYLTTVRIRRACELLVESRLSIKSLSYSVGYHDPLYFSKIFKKVTSYTPSQYRKVYREGTLSLPSAGEG
;
A
#
# COMPACT_ATOMS: atom_id res chain seq x y z
N MET A 1 -5.64 10.11 30.33
CA MET A 1 -5.37 8.94 29.48
C MET A 1 -5.26 9.46 28.05
N ASN A 2 -4.06 9.76 27.61
CA ASN A 2 -3.84 10.30 26.26
C ASN A 2 -3.71 9.13 25.28
N SER A 3 -4.71 8.96 24.43
CA SER A 3 -4.64 8.13 23.24
C SER A 3 -3.64 8.78 22.28
N ARG A 4 -2.39 8.31 22.27
CA ARG A 4 -1.43 8.70 21.25
C ARG A 4 -1.91 8.13 19.92
N GLU A 5 -2.20 9.05 19.02
CA GLU A 5 -2.48 8.85 17.62
C GLU A 5 -1.40 7.93 17.00
N TYR A 6 -1.77 6.68 16.79
CA TYR A 6 -1.18 5.92 15.70
C TYR A 6 -1.68 6.63 14.44
N GLY A 7 -0.79 7.24 13.68
CA GLY A 7 -1.09 7.73 12.34
C GLY A 7 -1.54 6.55 11.50
N LEU A 8 -2.82 6.23 11.56
CA LEU A 8 -3.46 5.29 10.67
C LEU A 8 -3.33 5.90 9.29
N ASN A 9 -2.55 5.26 8.43
CA ASN A 9 -2.63 5.49 6.99
C ASN A 9 -4.11 5.32 6.63
N GLU A 10 -4.83 6.43 6.47
CA GLU A 10 -6.23 6.39 6.07
C GLU A 10 -6.25 5.81 4.65
N GLY A 11 -6.70 4.57 4.53
CA GLY A 11 -6.92 3.88 3.26
C GLY A 11 -7.78 4.71 2.32
N PRO A 12 -7.90 4.33 1.04
CA PRO A 12 -8.82 4.99 0.14
C PRO A 12 -10.24 4.80 0.68
N MET A 13 -10.92 5.91 0.99
CA MET A 13 -12.25 5.89 1.60
C MET A 13 -13.33 6.07 0.54
N VAL A 14 -14.28 5.14 0.45
CA VAL A 14 -15.46 5.27 -0.38
C VAL A 14 -16.39 6.37 0.17
N LYS A 15 -16.78 7.31 -0.71
CA LYS A 15 -17.70 8.40 -0.41
C LYS A 15 -19.08 8.22 -1.03
N GLY A 16 -19.12 7.58 -2.20
CA GLY A 16 -20.35 7.33 -2.94
C GLY A 16 -20.17 6.21 -3.95
N ASN A 17 -21.24 5.61 -4.37
CA ASN A 17 -21.25 4.68 -5.48
C ASN A 17 -22.64 4.58 -6.10
N GLY A 18 -22.73 4.05 -7.30
CA GLY A 18 -24.02 3.78 -7.92
C GLY A 18 -23.90 3.12 -9.28
N TYR A 19 -25.08 2.88 -9.84
CA TYR A 19 -25.28 2.40 -11.20
C TYR A 19 -26.30 3.25 -11.90
N LYS A 20 -26.06 3.61 -13.14
CA LYS A 20 -26.99 4.33 -14.00
C LYS A 20 -27.32 3.50 -15.22
N PRO A 21 -28.58 3.10 -15.41
CA PRO A 21 -29.02 2.41 -16.63
C PRO A 21 -28.96 3.35 -17.83
N PRO A 22 -29.03 2.82 -19.08
CA PRO A 22 -28.99 3.64 -20.28
C PRO A 22 -30.04 4.75 -20.24
N ASN A 23 -29.62 5.97 -20.40
CA ASN A 23 -30.48 7.17 -20.43
C ASN A 23 -29.71 8.36 -21.01
N LEU A 24 -30.40 9.44 -21.32
CA LEU A 24 -29.83 10.66 -21.89
C LEU A 24 -29.36 11.68 -20.83
N HIS A 25 -29.13 11.25 -19.59
CA HIS A 25 -28.64 12.10 -18.54
C HIS A 25 -27.22 12.62 -18.82
N ARG A 26 -27.05 13.89 -18.60
CA ARG A 26 -25.79 14.63 -18.73
C ARG A 26 -25.39 15.17 -17.38
N TRP A 27 -24.11 15.24 -17.10
CA TRP A 27 -23.60 15.85 -15.87
C TRP A 27 -22.51 16.88 -16.18
N GLY A 28 -22.66 18.04 -15.57
CA GLY A 28 -21.75 19.17 -15.75
C GLY A 28 -22.20 20.15 -16.84
N PRO A 29 -21.34 21.10 -17.28
CA PRO A 29 -19.98 21.27 -16.77
C PRO A 29 -19.98 21.56 -15.24
N GLY A 30 -19.03 20.96 -14.53
CA GLY A 30 -18.91 21.12 -13.08
C GLY A 30 -17.64 20.52 -12.50
N VAL A 31 -17.41 20.78 -11.22
CA VAL A 31 -16.23 20.35 -10.46
C VAL A 31 -16.67 19.43 -9.33
N ARG A 32 -15.85 18.46 -8.93
CA ARG A 32 -16.02 17.63 -7.75
C ARG A 32 -14.83 17.78 -6.82
N ASP A 33 -15.04 17.50 -5.52
CA ASP A 33 -13.99 17.51 -4.49
C ASP A 33 -13.44 16.11 -4.19
N VAL A 34 -13.89 15.09 -4.93
CA VAL A 34 -13.54 13.69 -4.78
C VAL A 34 -13.08 13.09 -6.10
N TYR A 35 -12.31 12.01 -6.04
CA TYR A 35 -12.09 11.15 -7.19
C TYR A 35 -13.37 10.40 -7.51
N ALA A 36 -13.69 10.23 -8.79
CA ALA A 36 -14.82 9.40 -9.21
C ALA A 36 -14.41 8.51 -10.39
N LEU A 37 -14.29 7.22 -10.14
CA LEU A 37 -14.00 6.21 -11.14
C LEU A 37 -15.31 5.71 -11.73
N HIS A 38 -15.46 5.84 -13.05
CA HIS A 38 -16.62 5.36 -13.81
C HIS A 38 -16.21 4.19 -14.69
N TYR A 39 -17.03 3.16 -14.75
CA TYR A 39 -16.87 2.00 -15.62
C TYR A 39 -18.09 1.85 -16.52
N ILE A 40 -17.88 1.76 -17.83
CA ILE A 40 -18.96 1.66 -18.82
C ILE A 40 -19.37 0.20 -18.96
N VAL A 41 -20.60 -0.09 -18.58
CA VAL A 41 -21.19 -1.43 -18.59
C VAL A 41 -21.70 -1.81 -19.99
N SER A 42 -22.28 -0.85 -20.71
CA SER A 42 -22.76 -1.01 -22.09
C SER A 42 -22.93 0.35 -22.75
N GLY A 43 -23.01 0.38 -24.07
CA GLY A 43 -23.18 1.59 -24.85
C GLY A 43 -21.94 2.48 -24.88
N ARG A 44 -22.15 3.72 -25.28
CA ARG A 44 -21.09 4.72 -25.51
C ARG A 44 -21.47 6.07 -24.92
N GLY A 45 -20.44 6.88 -24.62
CA GLY A 45 -20.61 8.29 -24.25
C GLY A 45 -19.30 9.06 -24.38
N TYR A 46 -19.30 10.26 -23.82
CA TYR A 46 -18.22 11.22 -24.00
C TYR A 46 -17.90 11.89 -22.68
N LEU A 47 -16.61 12.00 -22.37
CA LEU A 47 -16.08 12.84 -21.30
C LEU A 47 -15.37 14.04 -21.92
N LYS A 48 -15.77 15.24 -21.53
CA LYS A 48 -15.11 16.48 -21.92
C LYS A 48 -14.32 17.03 -20.72
N THR A 49 -13.03 17.27 -20.93
CA THR A 49 -12.11 17.93 -20.00
C THR A 49 -11.47 19.13 -20.72
N GLY A 50 -11.74 20.33 -20.25
CA GLY A 50 -11.31 21.56 -20.94
C GLY A 50 -11.82 21.62 -22.39
N GLN A 51 -10.91 21.62 -23.37
CA GLN A 51 -11.25 21.64 -24.80
C GLN A 51 -11.26 20.24 -25.44
N THR A 52 -10.83 19.20 -24.73
CA THR A 52 -10.72 17.84 -25.26
C THR A 52 -11.99 17.05 -24.97
N VAL A 53 -12.44 16.30 -25.97
CA VAL A 53 -13.55 15.34 -25.83
C VAL A 53 -12.99 13.94 -26.02
N HIS A 54 -13.18 13.10 -25.03
CA HIS A 54 -12.76 11.71 -25.01
C HIS A 54 -13.99 10.82 -25.23
N PRO A 55 -14.06 10.05 -26.33
CA PRO A 55 -15.06 8.99 -26.45
C PRO A 55 -14.75 7.89 -25.43
N VAL A 56 -15.79 7.28 -24.86
CA VAL A 56 -15.66 6.19 -23.90
C VAL A 56 -16.67 5.11 -24.24
N ASP A 57 -16.18 3.90 -24.50
CA ASP A 57 -16.94 2.76 -24.95
C ASP A 57 -17.15 1.71 -23.86
N THR A 58 -18.02 0.73 -24.14
CA THR A 58 -18.25 -0.43 -23.27
C THR A 58 -16.95 -1.10 -22.84
N GLY A 59 -16.79 -1.36 -21.52
CA GLY A 59 -15.61 -1.97 -20.91
C GLY A 59 -14.51 -0.99 -20.56
N GLU A 60 -14.57 0.23 -21.05
CA GLU A 60 -13.64 1.29 -20.72
C GLU A 60 -14.00 1.99 -19.39
N SER A 61 -13.06 2.75 -18.86
CA SER A 61 -13.26 3.51 -17.65
C SER A 61 -12.73 4.93 -17.79
N PHE A 62 -13.34 5.84 -17.05
CA PHE A 62 -12.79 7.19 -16.90
C PHE A 62 -12.76 7.64 -15.44
N MET A 63 -11.81 8.51 -15.15
CA MET A 63 -11.61 9.10 -13.83
C MET A 63 -11.93 10.60 -13.86
N ILE A 64 -12.72 11.02 -12.90
CA ILE A 64 -12.87 12.44 -12.55
C ILE A 64 -11.91 12.74 -11.41
N PHE A 65 -11.08 13.75 -11.58
CA PHE A 65 -10.12 14.22 -10.58
C PHE A 65 -10.69 15.39 -9.78
N PRO A 66 -10.36 15.53 -8.49
CA PRO A 66 -10.76 16.67 -7.70
C PRO A 66 -10.33 17.99 -8.36
N GLN A 67 -11.16 19.02 -8.21
CA GLN A 67 -10.92 20.38 -8.72
C GLN A 67 -10.76 20.48 -10.25
N THR A 68 -11.12 19.43 -11.00
CA THR A 68 -11.10 19.46 -12.48
C THR A 68 -12.51 19.65 -13.01
N GLU A 69 -12.70 20.65 -13.88
CA GLU A 69 -13.98 20.85 -14.56
C GLU A 69 -14.18 19.77 -15.61
N VAL A 70 -15.30 19.08 -15.53
CA VAL A 70 -15.68 18.00 -16.46
C VAL A 70 -17.13 18.14 -16.89
N TYR A 71 -17.41 17.64 -18.09
CA TYR A 71 -18.75 17.45 -18.61
C TYR A 71 -18.83 16.09 -19.26
N TYR A 72 -19.75 15.22 -18.84
CA TYR A 72 -19.93 13.93 -19.47
C TYR A 72 -21.37 13.66 -19.87
N TYR A 73 -21.56 12.98 -21.01
CA TYR A 73 -22.85 12.77 -21.62
C TYR A 73 -22.86 11.50 -22.49
N PRO A 74 -24.03 10.82 -22.61
CA PRO A 74 -24.17 9.64 -23.44
C PRO A 74 -24.19 9.96 -24.92
N ASP A 75 -23.85 8.98 -25.74
CA ASP A 75 -24.17 8.99 -27.17
C ASP A 75 -25.69 8.94 -27.36
N PRO A 76 -26.28 9.78 -28.23
CA PRO A 76 -27.74 9.80 -28.44
C PRO A 76 -28.31 8.53 -29.07
N GLN A 77 -27.51 7.77 -29.84
CA GLN A 77 -27.94 6.58 -30.55
C GLN A 77 -27.65 5.29 -29.78
N ASP A 78 -26.58 5.30 -28.97
CA ASP A 78 -26.16 4.17 -28.14
C ASP A 78 -25.82 4.63 -26.73
N PRO A 79 -26.82 5.09 -25.94
CA PRO A 79 -26.58 5.68 -24.62
C PRO A 79 -26.01 4.68 -23.64
N TRP A 80 -24.93 5.06 -22.99
CA TRP A 80 -24.23 4.21 -22.03
C TRP A 80 -25.02 3.88 -20.76
N ALA A 81 -24.75 2.66 -20.23
CA ALA A 81 -24.96 2.33 -18.82
C ALA A 81 -23.58 2.35 -18.12
N TYR A 82 -23.51 2.88 -16.94
CA TYR A 82 -22.26 2.92 -16.19
C TYR A 82 -22.48 2.72 -14.68
N CYS A 83 -21.43 2.27 -14.02
CA CYS A 83 -21.31 2.30 -12.56
C CYS A 83 -20.16 3.22 -12.16
N TRP A 84 -20.21 3.74 -10.94
CA TRP A 84 -19.18 4.62 -10.42
C TRP A 84 -18.91 4.41 -8.93
N ILE A 85 -17.70 4.77 -8.50
CA ILE A 85 -17.29 4.87 -7.12
C ILE A 85 -16.65 6.22 -6.91
N GLU A 86 -17.13 6.98 -5.92
CA GLU A 86 -16.52 8.20 -5.43
C GLU A 86 -15.68 7.89 -4.21
N PHE A 87 -14.46 8.44 -4.16
CA PHE A 87 -13.53 8.16 -3.07
C PHE A 87 -12.54 9.31 -2.83
N SER A 88 -11.89 9.28 -1.67
CA SER A 88 -10.87 10.25 -1.27
C SER A 88 -9.84 9.60 -0.35
N GLY A 89 -8.85 10.34 0.12
CA GLY A 89 -7.83 9.92 1.08
C GLY A 89 -6.42 9.96 0.50
N ALA A 90 -5.43 10.08 1.37
CA ALA A 90 -4.03 10.17 0.96
C ALA A 90 -3.55 8.88 0.26
N GLU A 91 -4.03 7.72 0.71
CA GLU A 91 -3.72 6.44 0.11
C GLU A 91 -4.29 6.31 -1.31
N ALA A 92 -5.47 6.90 -1.59
CA ALA A 92 -6.01 6.96 -2.95
C ALA A 92 -5.04 7.67 -3.90
N LEU A 93 -4.47 8.79 -3.48
CA LEU A 93 -3.48 9.52 -4.26
C LEU A 93 -2.24 8.69 -4.56
N ARG A 94 -1.74 7.95 -3.55
CA ARG A 94 -0.59 7.06 -3.71
C ARG A 94 -0.87 5.93 -4.70
N LEU A 95 -2.05 5.31 -4.64
CA LEU A 95 -2.44 4.23 -5.55
C LEU A 95 -2.63 4.75 -6.97
N LEU A 96 -3.28 5.91 -7.14
CA LEU A 96 -3.49 6.52 -8.45
C LEU A 96 -2.18 6.93 -9.13
N ALA A 97 -1.16 7.34 -8.37
CA ALA A 97 0.16 7.64 -8.92
C ALA A 97 0.85 6.42 -9.57
N MET A 98 0.41 5.20 -9.24
CA MET A 98 0.91 3.96 -9.84
C MET A 98 0.10 3.51 -11.08
N ILE A 99 -0.97 4.22 -11.41
CA ILE A 99 -1.83 3.95 -12.57
C ILE A 99 -1.54 4.98 -13.66
N HIS A 100 -1.50 4.54 -14.91
CA HIS A 100 -1.38 5.43 -16.08
C HIS A 100 -2.72 6.12 -16.35
N ILE A 101 -3.11 7.02 -15.46
CA ILE A 101 -4.31 7.83 -15.54
C ILE A 101 -4.03 9.22 -14.93
N SER A 102 -4.49 10.26 -15.58
CA SER A 102 -4.23 11.65 -15.15
C SER A 102 -5.35 12.59 -15.61
N PRO A 103 -5.41 13.84 -15.13
CA PRO A 103 -6.36 14.83 -15.65
C PRO A 103 -6.25 15.05 -17.17
N ASP A 104 -5.06 14.88 -17.75
CA ASP A 104 -4.83 15.03 -19.20
C ASP A 104 -5.15 13.74 -19.97
N GLN A 105 -5.11 12.59 -19.31
CA GLN A 105 -5.42 11.25 -19.85
C GLN A 105 -6.40 10.55 -18.90
N PRO A 106 -7.66 11.01 -18.83
CA PRO A 106 -8.61 10.55 -17.83
C PRO A 106 -9.31 9.24 -18.20
N VAL A 107 -9.09 8.70 -19.39
CA VAL A 107 -9.75 7.51 -19.93
C VAL A 107 -8.73 6.38 -20.04
N VAL A 108 -9.11 5.17 -19.62
CA VAL A 108 -8.36 3.93 -19.83
C VAL A 108 -9.19 2.96 -20.67
N THR A 109 -8.51 2.24 -21.56
CA THR A 109 -9.11 1.26 -22.47
C THR A 109 -9.75 0.09 -21.73
N ALA A 110 -10.53 -0.74 -22.43
CA ALA A 110 -11.16 -1.91 -21.82
C ALA A 110 -10.10 -2.91 -21.29
N ALA A 111 -10.25 -3.31 -20.03
CA ALA A 111 -9.45 -4.38 -19.43
C ALA A 111 -9.96 -5.75 -19.89
N PRO A 112 -9.10 -6.79 -19.85
CA PRO A 112 -9.55 -8.17 -20.08
C PRO A 112 -10.62 -8.64 -19.09
N GLN A 113 -10.61 -8.08 -17.89
CA GLN A 113 -11.53 -8.41 -16.81
C GLN A 113 -12.74 -7.45 -16.79
N ASN A 114 -13.94 -8.02 -16.61
CA ASN A 114 -15.14 -7.22 -16.36
C ASN A 114 -15.19 -6.78 -14.89
N PHE A 115 -15.09 -5.48 -14.64
CA PHE A 115 -15.11 -4.90 -13.31
C PHE A 115 -16.50 -4.73 -12.69
N ARG A 116 -17.56 -4.90 -13.46
CA ARG A 116 -18.94 -4.67 -12.98
C ARG A 116 -19.24 -5.30 -11.62
N ALA A 117 -18.89 -6.59 -11.44
CA ALA A 117 -19.15 -7.31 -10.20
C ALA A 117 -18.43 -6.70 -8.98
N MET A 118 -17.28 -6.06 -9.17
CA MET A 118 -16.55 -5.38 -8.09
C MET A 118 -17.24 -4.08 -7.70
N PHE A 119 -17.68 -3.29 -8.68
CA PHE A 119 -18.47 -2.08 -8.40
C PHE A 119 -19.75 -2.41 -7.63
N ASP A 120 -20.44 -3.51 -7.93
CA ASP A 120 -21.66 -3.93 -7.26
C ASP A 120 -21.46 -4.34 -5.79
N GLN A 121 -20.23 -4.71 -5.40
CA GLN A 121 -19.89 -5.05 -4.02
C GLN A 121 -19.66 -3.82 -3.13
N VAL A 122 -19.40 -2.65 -3.71
CA VAL A 122 -19.21 -1.40 -2.96
C VAL A 122 -20.57 -0.87 -2.50
N LYS A 123 -20.69 -0.56 -1.20
CA LYS A 123 -21.92 -0.07 -0.56
C LYS A 123 -21.60 1.18 0.25
N SER A 124 -21.85 2.37 -0.30
CA SER A 124 -21.57 3.64 0.38
C SER A 124 -22.60 4.04 1.44
N ASN A 125 -23.83 3.53 1.34
CA ASN A 125 -24.97 3.96 2.17
C ASN A 125 -25.24 3.07 3.38
N GLN A 126 -24.30 2.22 3.79
CA GLN A 126 -24.48 1.35 4.94
C GLN A 126 -23.90 2.02 6.19
N LEU A 127 -24.73 2.08 7.25
CA LEU A 127 -24.34 2.66 8.55
C LEU A 127 -23.43 1.74 9.36
N GLU A 128 -23.34 0.47 8.98
CA GLU A 128 -22.57 -0.54 9.69
C GLU A 128 -21.05 -0.40 9.43
N PRO A 129 -20.24 -0.30 10.48
CA PRO A 129 -18.79 -0.12 10.33
C PRO A 129 -18.12 -1.17 9.44
N TYR A 130 -18.52 -2.45 9.57
CA TYR A 130 -17.97 -3.53 8.75
C TYR A 130 -18.27 -3.40 7.25
N ALA A 131 -19.38 -2.75 6.90
CA ALA A 131 -19.75 -2.55 5.50
C ALA A 131 -18.88 -1.48 4.83
N ARG A 132 -18.51 -0.45 5.58
CA ARG A 132 -17.54 0.56 5.16
C ARG A 132 -16.18 -0.09 4.93
N GLU A 133 -15.66 -0.85 5.90
CA GLU A 133 -14.38 -1.56 5.77
C GLU A 133 -14.33 -2.48 4.55
N ARG A 134 -15.45 -3.19 4.27
CA ARG A 134 -15.56 -4.02 3.06
C ARG A 134 -15.50 -3.20 1.78
N SER A 135 -16.21 -2.07 1.73
CA SER A 135 -16.23 -1.20 0.56
C SER A 135 -14.86 -0.59 0.27
N ASP A 136 -14.15 -0.15 1.31
CA ASP A 136 -12.79 0.36 1.19
C ASP A 136 -11.81 -0.74 0.74
N ALA A 137 -11.97 -1.97 1.22
CA ALA A 137 -11.18 -3.13 0.78
C ALA A 137 -11.45 -3.49 -0.69
N VAL A 138 -12.70 -3.45 -1.14
CA VAL A 138 -13.08 -3.69 -2.54
C VAL A 138 -12.52 -2.58 -3.46
N LEU A 139 -12.59 -1.31 -3.02
CA LEU A 139 -11.97 -0.21 -3.75
C LEU A 139 -10.46 -0.40 -3.89
N HIS A 140 -9.78 -0.81 -2.81
CA HIS A 140 -8.35 -1.08 -2.84
C HIS A 140 -8.01 -2.22 -3.82
N LEU A 141 -8.78 -3.31 -3.78
CA LEU A 141 -8.63 -4.42 -4.72
C LEU A 141 -8.89 -3.97 -6.16
N LEU A 142 -9.93 -3.18 -6.41
CA LEU A 142 -10.25 -2.64 -7.74
C LEU A 142 -9.09 -1.78 -8.26
N LEU A 143 -8.57 -0.84 -7.47
CA LEU A 143 -7.43 -0.01 -7.87
C LEU A 143 -6.16 -0.84 -8.13
N SER A 144 -5.97 -1.98 -7.42
CA SER A 144 -4.84 -2.88 -7.69
C SER A 144 -4.92 -3.52 -9.09
N TYR A 145 -6.12 -3.85 -9.56
CA TYR A 145 -6.28 -4.30 -10.96
C TYR A 145 -6.01 -3.18 -11.97
N TYR A 146 -6.41 -1.94 -11.66
CA TYR A 146 -6.04 -0.82 -12.53
C TYR A 146 -4.53 -0.59 -12.58
N MET A 147 -3.81 -0.80 -11.47
CA MET A 147 -2.33 -0.77 -11.46
C MET A 147 -1.72 -1.90 -12.30
N GLU A 148 -2.33 -3.09 -12.29
CA GLU A 148 -1.87 -4.24 -13.08
C GLU A 148 -2.05 -4.01 -14.57
N TYR A 149 -3.22 -3.53 -14.98
CA TYR A 149 -3.56 -3.39 -16.41
C TYR A 149 -3.08 -2.07 -17.02
N TYR A 150 -2.93 -1.02 -16.21
CA TYR A 150 -2.55 0.32 -16.66
C TYR A 150 -1.42 0.89 -15.79
N PRO A 151 -0.25 0.23 -15.72
CA PRO A 151 0.84 0.70 -14.88
C PRO A 151 1.37 2.05 -15.38
N SER A 152 1.58 3.00 -14.46
CA SER A 152 2.27 4.24 -14.78
C SER A 152 3.74 3.96 -15.14
N GLU A 153 4.36 4.83 -15.95
CA GLU A 153 5.79 4.72 -16.26
C GLU A 153 6.64 4.76 -14.98
N GLN A 154 6.24 5.52 -13.97
CA GLN A 154 6.93 5.58 -12.68
C GLN A 154 6.82 4.25 -11.90
N ALA A 155 5.70 3.55 -11.99
CA ALA A 155 5.52 2.22 -11.40
C ALA A 155 6.37 1.16 -12.15
N SER A 156 6.51 1.31 -13.46
CA SER A 156 7.35 0.43 -14.30
C SER A 156 8.85 0.67 -14.07
N LEU A 157 9.28 1.88 -13.74
CA LEU A 157 10.68 2.27 -13.63
C LEU A 157 11.29 2.09 -12.23
N LYS A 158 10.50 1.86 -11.19
CA LYS A 158 11.01 1.64 -9.82
C LYS A 158 10.33 0.43 -9.18
N LYS A 159 10.72 -0.76 -9.57
CA LYS A 159 10.65 -1.88 -8.62
C LYS A 159 11.59 -1.50 -7.47
N ASP A 160 11.03 -1.12 -6.34
CA ASP A 160 11.76 -0.86 -5.10
C ASP A 160 12.26 -2.19 -4.52
N TYR A 161 13.32 -2.69 -5.11
CA TYR A 161 13.94 -3.95 -4.69
C TYR A 161 14.47 -3.89 -3.26
N VAL A 162 14.95 -2.72 -2.82
CA VAL A 162 15.48 -2.54 -1.47
C VAL A 162 14.36 -2.46 -0.45
N GLY A 163 13.29 -1.72 -0.72
CA GLY A 163 12.09 -1.70 0.10
C GLY A 163 11.44 -3.07 0.21
N SER A 164 11.32 -3.80 -0.90
CA SER A 164 10.80 -5.19 -0.92
C SER A 164 11.66 -6.12 -0.08
N ALA A 165 12.99 -6.03 -0.17
CA ALA A 165 13.92 -6.82 0.64
C ALA A 165 13.79 -6.50 2.13
N LYS A 166 13.71 -5.21 2.50
CA LYS A 166 13.47 -4.77 3.90
C LYS A 166 12.16 -5.31 4.43
N ALA A 167 11.05 -5.13 3.71
CA ALA A 167 9.73 -5.61 4.09
C ALA A 167 9.71 -7.13 4.31
N TYR A 168 10.36 -7.89 3.41
CA TYR A 168 10.49 -9.33 3.56
C TYR A 168 11.27 -9.73 4.81
N ILE A 169 12.40 -9.07 5.09
CA ILE A 169 13.19 -9.30 6.30
C ILE A 169 12.37 -8.97 7.55
N GLU A 170 11.72 -7.82 7.59
CA GLU A 170 10.91 -7.36 8.72
C GLU A 170 9.71 -8.25 9.01
N SER A 171 9.14 -8.88 7.99
CA SER A 171 8.04 -9.84 8.13
C SER A 171 8.50 -11.26 8.50
N ASN A 172 9.78 -11.59 8.32
CA ASN A 172 10.28 -12.96 8.46
C ASN A 172 11.50 -13.10 9.40
N TYR A 173 11.97 -12.03 10.05
CA TYR A 173 13.20 -12.02 10.88
C TYR A 173 13.20 -13.10 11.98
N TRP A 174 12.04 -13.46 12.52
CA TRP A 174 11.85 -14.45 13.57
C TRP A 174 12.13 -15.90 13.10
N LYS A 175 12.07 -16.16 11.81
CA LYS A 175 12.44 -17.46 11.23
C LYS A 175 13.94 -17.64 11.34
N SER A 176 14.34 -18.62 12.12
CA SER A 176 15.76 -18.93 12.32
C SER A 176 16.46 -19.44 11.06
N SER A 177 15.69 -20.04 10.13
CA SER A 177 16.16 -20.49 8.83
C SER A 177 16.30 -19.36 7.80
N LEU A 178 15.79 -18.14 8.08
CA LEU A 178 15.86 -17.04 7.13
C LEU A 178 17.29 -16.74 6.72
N SER A 179 17.58 -16.95 5.46
CA SER A 179 18.87 -16.73 4.81
C SER A 179 18.82 -15.52 3.85
N VAL A 180 20.00 -15.05 3.45
CA VAL A 180 20.10 -14.01 2.41
C VAL A 180 19.61 -14.52 1.05
N LEU A 181 19.68 -15.84 0.80
CA LEU A 181 19.16 -16.41 -0.45
C LEU A 181 17.66 -16.32 -0.54
N ASP A 182 16.93 -16.55 0.56
CA ASP A 182 15.46 -16.40 0.59
C ASP A 182 15.04 -14.96 0.25
N VAL A 183 15.82 -13.96 0.70
CA VAL A 183 15.56 -12.55 0.35
C VAL A 183 15.80 -12.31 -1.14
N VAL A 184 16.86 -12.86 -1.71
CA VAL A 184 17.17 -12.74 -3.15
C VAL A 184 16.09 -13.38 -4.00
N GLU A 185 15.66 -14.59 -3.64
CA GLU A 185 14.58 -15.32 -4.32
C GLU A 185 13.25 -14.57 -4.27
N TYR A 186 12.91 -14.01 -3.11
CA TYR A 186 11.70 -13.20 -2.96
C TYR A 186 11.71 -11.95 -3.84
N VAL A 187 12.84 -11.24 -3.89
CA VAL A 187 12.97 -9.99 -4.68
C VAL A 187 13.06 -10.27 -6.18
N THR A 188 13.41 -11.50 -6.58
CA THR A 188 13.47 -11.96 -7.99
C THR A 188 14.40 -11.14 -8.90
N ILE A 189 15.59 -10.75 -8.38
CA ILE A 189 16.64 -10.11 -9.16
C ILE A 189 18.01 -10.79 -8.94
N GLU A 190 18.95 -10.47 -9.80
CA GLU A 190 20.32 -11.00 -9.71
C GLU A 190 20.97 -10.62 -8.36
N ARG A 191 21.55 -11.62 -7.69
CA ARG A 191 22.08 -11.53 -6.31
C ARG A 191 23.10 -10.39 -6.13
N SER A 192 24.06 -10.29 -7.02
CA SER A 192 25.14 -9.28 -6.90
C SER A 192 24.60 -7.88 -7.11
N TYR A 193 23.56 -7.74 -7.95
CA TYR A 193 22.89 -6.48 -8.16
C TYR A 193 22.12 -6.05 -6.91
N LEU A 194 21.32 -6.95 -6.29
CA LEU A 194 20.63 -6.67 -5.04
C LEU A 194 21.61 -6.27 -3.93
N PHE A 195 22.71 -6.99 -3.76
CA PHE A 195 23.71 -6.70 -2.72
C PHE A 195 24.32 -5.31 -2.86
N ARG A 196 24.68 -4.94 -4.08
CA ARG A 196 25.24 -3.61 -4.38
C ARG A 196 24.21 -2.50 -4.13
N LEU A 197 22.97 -2.69 -4.61
CA LEU A 197 21.89 -1.73 -4.46
C LEU A 197 21.52 -1.56 -2.98
N PHE A 198 21.33 -2.66 -2.27
CA PHE A 198 20.97 -2.66 -0.85
C PHE A 198 22.02 -1.97 0.00
N LYS A 199 23.31 -2.27 -0.23
CA LYS A 199 24.41 -1.61 0.49
C LYS A 199 24.52 -0.12 0.16
N LYS A 200 24.28 0.26 -1.09
CA LYS A 200 24.30 1.66 -1.53
C LYS A 200 23.20 2.48 -0.84
N GLU A 201 21.98 1.93 -0.71
CA GLU A 201 20.83 2.66 -0.18
C GLU A 201 20.75 2.59 1.36
N THR A 202 21.18 1.49 1.98
CA THR A 202 21.06 1.28 3.43
C THR A 202 22.34 1.45 4.22
N GLY A 203 23.48 1.59 3.55
CA GLY A 203 24.79 1.62 4.17
C GLY A 203 25.28 0.28 4.72
N THR A 204 24.42 -0.76 4.76
CA THR A 204 24.72 -2.06 5.38
C THR A 204 24.46 -3.24 4.42
N SER A 205 24.95 -4.42 4.76
CA SER A 205 24.61 -5.65 4.01
C SER A 205 23.23 -6.16 4.41
N ILE A 206 22.60 -7.00 3.56
CA ILE A 206 21.34 -7.67 3.85
C ILE A 206 21.41 -8.47 5.17
N SER A 207 22.50 -9.21 5.40
CA SER A 207 22.72 -9.95 6.64
C SER A 207 22.92 -9.02 7.86
N GLY A 208 23.59 -7.89 7.67
CA GLY A 208 23.74 -6.86 8.69
C GLY A 208 22.38 -6.26 9.06
N TYR A 209 21.57 -5.93 8.06
CA TYR A 209 20.22 -5.42 8.27
C TYR A 209 19.34 -6.42 9.04
N LEU A 210 19.33 -7.70 8.64
CA LEU A 210 18.63 -8.76 9.38
C LEU A 210 19.08 -8.83 10.84
N THR A 211 20.38 -8.73 11.09
CA THR A 211 20.93 -8.70 12.45
C THR A 211 20.39 -7.48 13.23
N THR A 212 20.40 -6.30 12.62
CA THR A 212 19.87 -5.07 13.25
C THR A 212 18.39 -5.19 13.59
N VAL A 213 17.56 -5.72 12.68
CA VAL A 213 16.12 -5.96 12.91
C VAL A 213 15.94 -6.92 14.10
N ARG A 214 16.64 -8.06 14.13
CA ARG A 214 16.56 -9.04 15.23
C ARG A 214 16.95 -8.44 16.58
N ILE A 215 18.03 -7.66 16.61
CA ILE A 215 18.48 -7.05 17.88
C ILE A 215 17.55 -5.93 18.33
N ARG A 216 17.03 -5.09 17.43
CA ARG A 216 16.02 -4.08 17.75
C ARG A 216 14.79 -4.73 18.41
N ARG A 217 14.25 -5.79 17.81
CA ARG A 217 13.10 -6.53 18.38
C ARG A 217 13.45 -7.22 19.69
N ALA A 218 14.68 -7.69 19.86
CA ALA A 218 15.14 -8.24 21.14
C ALA A 218 15.18 -7.17 22.25
N CYS A 219 15.61 -5.96 21.94
CA CYS A 219 15.59 -4.83 22.88
C CYS A 219 14.17 -4.51 23.35
N GLU A 220 13.21 -4.41 22.42
CA GLU A 220 11.80 -4.19 22.72
C GLU A 220 11.26 -5.30 23.66
N LEU A 221 11.43 -6.56 23.28
CA LEU A 221 10.98 -7.70 24.08
C LEU A 221 11.65 -7.81 25.45
N LEU A 222 12.91 -7.38 25.60
CA LEU A 222 13.60 -7.36 26.89
C LEU A 222 12.96 -6.40 27.88
N VAL A 223 12.42 -5.30 27.40
CA VAL A 223 11.75 -4.27 28.21
C VAL A 223 10.29 -4.62 28.47
N GLU A 224 9.57 -5.05 27.44
CA GLU A 224 8.11 -5.23 27.46
C GLU A 224 7.68 -6.58 28.04
N SER A 225 8.54 -7.60 27.99
CA SER A 225 8.18 -8.98 28.37
C SER A 225 9.02 -9.54 29.52
N ARG A 226 8.52 -10.62 30.17
CA ARG A 226 9.24 -11.41 31.15
C ARG A 226 9.87 -12.68 30.57
N LEU A 227 10.00 -12.78 29.26
CA LEU A 227 10.57 -13.95 28.60
C LEU A 227 11.98 -14.24 29.11
N SER A 228 12.32 -15.52 29.26
CA SER A 228 13.71 -15.92 29.50
C SER A 228 14.61 -15.49 28.33
N ILE A 229 15.90 -15.26 28.57
CA ILE A 229 16.84 -14.92 27.47
C ILE A 229 16.87 -16.02 26.40
N LYS A 230 16.72 -17.29 26.81
CA LYS A 230 16.61 -18.44 25.90
C LYS A 230 15.35 -18.34 25.03
N SER A 231 14.19 -18.10 25.62
CA SER A 231 12.92 -17.98 24.87
C SER A 231 12.95 -16.75 23.95
N LEU A 232 13.50 -15.65 24.43
CA LEU A 232 13.65 -14.43 23.66
C LEU A 232 14.55 -14.63 22.43
N SER A 233 15.71 -15.32 22.60
CA SER A 233 16.61 -15.60 21.47
C SER A 233 15.92 -16.39 20.35
N TYR A 234 15.10 -17.37 20.70
CA TYR A 234 14.29 -18.11 19.73
C TYR A 234 13.22 -17.24 19.05
N SER A 235 12.56 -16.37 19.83
CA SER A 235 11.52 -15.47 19.31
C SER A 235 12.04 -14.46 18.28
N VAL A 236 13.33 -14.13 18.34
CA VAL A 236 13.95 -13.22 17.38
C VAL A 236 14.82 -13.93 16.32
N GLY A 237 14.67 -15.26 16.18
CA GLY A 237 15.25 -16.02 15.09
C GLY A 237 16.68 -16.52 15.31
N TYR A 238 17.13 -16.69 16.56
CA TYR A 238 18.42 -17.33 16.86
C TYR A 238 18.22 -18.73 17.45
N HIS A 239 18.87 -19.73 16.88
CA HIS A 239 18.86 -21.09 17.40
C HIS A 239 19.74 -21.25 18.64
N ASP A 240 20.81 -20.47 18.77
CA ASP A 240 21.78 -20.56 19.85
C ASP A 240 21.71 -19.30 20.75
N PRO A 241 21.23 -19.43 22.01
CA PRO A 241 21.17 -18.33 22.94
C PRO A 241 22.54 -17.74 23.33
N LEU A 242 23.62 -18.53 23.27
CA LEU A 242 24.96 -18.05 23.55
C LEU A 242 25.47 -17.19 22.40
N TYR A 243 25.28 -17.63 21.17
CA TYR A 243 25.60 -16.84 19.99
C TYR A 243 24.75 -15.56 19.95
N PHE A 244 23.45 -15.64 20.22
CA PHE A 244 22.59 -14.48 20.36
C PHE A 244 23.17 -13.46 21.36
N SER A 245 23.53 -13.90 22.55
CA SER A 245 24.04 -13.03 23.60
C SER A 245 25.35 -12.32 23.20
N LYS A 246 26.22 -13.00 22.45
CA LYS A 246 27.44 -12.42 21.88
C LYS A 246 27.13 -11.32 20.86
N ILE A 247 26.23 -11.60 19.92
CA ILE A 247 25.81 -10.61 18.90
C ILE A 247 25.09 -9.43 19.55
N PHE A 248 24.17 -9.70 20.47
CA PHE A 248 23.46 -8.66 21.20
C PHE A 248 24.45 -7.70 21.92
N LYS A 249 25.41 -8.26 22.66
CA LYS A 249 26.44 -7.45 23.33
C LYS A 249 27.31 -6.66 22.36
N LYS A 250 27.64 -7.24 21.19
CA LYS A 250 28.41 -6.55 20.14
C LYS A 250 27.67 -5.34 19.59
N VAL A 251 26.34 -5.42 19.45
CA VAL A 251 25.53 -4.35 18.85
C VAL A 251 25.12 -3.30 19.89
N THR A 252 24.78 -3.71 21.12
CA THR A 252 24.19 -2.84 22.13
C THR A 252 25.18 -2.42 23.24
N SER A 253 26.37 -3.01 23.27
CA SER A 253 27.38 -2.90 24.34
C SER A 253 26.99 -3.54 25.68
N TYR A 254 25.76 -4.06 25.81
CA TYR A 254 25.23 -4.71 27.01
C TYR A 254 24.94 -6.19 26.74
N THR A 255 25.10 -7.05 27.76
CA THR A 255 24.47 -8.37 27.68
C THR A 255 22.94 -8.24 27.75
N PRO A 256 22.16 -9.20 27.21
CA PRO A 256 20.69 -9.13 27.31
C PRO A 256 20.16 -8.94 28.72
N SER A 257 20.78 -9.59 29.72
CA SER A 257 20.39 -9.47 31.13
C SER A 257 20.71 -8.09 31.69
N GLN A 258 21.89 -7.53 31.36
CA GLN A 258 22.26 -6.16 31.76
C GLN A 258 21.33 -5.13 31.10
N TYR A 259 21.03 -5.29 29.80
CA TYR A 259 20.11 -4.42 29.08
C TYR A 259 18.74 -4.40 29.75
N ARG A 260 18.18 -5.56 30.05
CA ARG A 260 16.91 -5.67 30.77
C ARG A 260 16.92 -4.95 32.10
N LYS A 261 18.00 -5.11 32.90
CA LYS A 261 18.13 -4.46 34.21
C LYS A 261 18.14 -2.95 34.07
N VAL A 262 18.99 -2.41 33.20
CA VAL A 262 19.18 -0.96 33.02
C VAL A 262 17.89 -0.27 32.54
N TYR A 263 17.20 -0.85 31.58
CA TYR A 263 16.04 -0.20 30.93
C TYR A 263 14.71 -0.49 31.64
N ARG A 264 14.57 -1.56 32.43
CA ARG A 264 13.39 -1.81 33.27
C ARG A 264 13.42 -1.08 34.60
N GLU A 265 14.59 -0.90 35.19
CA GLU A 265 14.76 -0.21 36.49
C GLU A 265 14.79 1.32 36.32
N GLY A 266 14.52 1.86 35.16
CA GLY A 266 14.37 3.30 34.91
C GLY A 266 15.69 4.11 34.94
N THR A 267 16.83 3.43 34.81
CA THR A 267 18.15 4.09 34.85
C THR A 267 18.52 4.80 33.54
N LEU A 268 17.85 4.43 32.42
CA LEU A 268 18.04 5.07 31.09
C LEU A 268 16.72 4.98 30.26
N SER A 269 16.40 6.03 29.52
CA SER A 269 15.34 6.03 28.51
C SER A 269 15.77 5.23 27.27
N LEU A 270 14.81 4.54 26.63
CA LEU A 270 15.04 3.87 25.35
C LEU A 270 15.59 4.88 24.32
N PRO A 271 16.63 4.54 23.55
CA PRO A 271 17.01 5.37 22.41
C PRO A 271 15.82 5.46 21.45
N SER A 272 15.43 6.68 21.08
CA SER A 272 14.37 6.93 20.10
C SER A 272 14.69 6.19 18.81
N ALA A 273 13.70 5.47 18.27
CA ALA A 273 13.77 4.83 16.96
C ALA A 273 13.77 5.94 15.89
N GLY A 274 14.94 6.35 15.47
CA GLY A 274 15.09 7.35 14.41
C GLY A 274 16.47 7.99 14.44
N GLU A 275 17.07 8.00 13.28
CA GLU A 275 18.33 8.62 12.87
C GLU A 275 19.54 7.68 12.88
N GLY A 276 19.80 7.16 11.64
CA GLY A 276 20.98 6.42 11.21
C GLY A 276 20.77 5.90 9.81
#